data_167dd9b5263831876678c9b28f760a78
#
_entry.id   167dd9b5263831876678c9b28f760a78
#
_cell.length_a   1.000
_cell.length_b   1.000
_cell.length_c   1.000
_cell.angle_alpha   90.00
_cell.angle_beta   90.00
_cell.angle_gamma   90.00
#
_symmetry.space_group_name_H-M   'P 1'
#
loop_
_entity.id
_entity.type
_entity.pdbx_description
1 polymer ?
#
loop_
_entity_poly.entity_id
_entity_poly.type
_entity_poly.pdbx_seq_one_letter_code
_entity_poly.pdbx_strand_id
1 'polypeptide(L)'
;MNYIRILFFLLAVAFMGMQSACSSDDAIDASEYGDCIVTAAKIGTLSRTIHSKTSAGKDTLYSVTVQGVYYPLSIDHINGRIYNADSLPVGTRTDKTVFSAFSASGRLALRSLVSGEDTTFTLTDSLDFTHERFVTVYAYNGVGSRTYSVDLRVHKEEADSFCWTRVHGGEAALSALSDMRLVRWGSELLVYGIMEGKTCVVSADVAQPAVWNITDLSADGLQPRSVVQMGQKLYALGTAGLLSSDDGRMWSLVATDFRPEALVAAGRQSLYAQRDGTVYASTDGVEWVAETLDEPAEWPLANYVSAAQLSRTDKQLENILMVGSADGQAKVWKRVVDLTGHENFGWFYLPAEDKNPYPCPNLQNAALMTYDTGSLLVGNTAEGRLALYQSSDNGRTWVPDAITLPAGMTGTTVAAATDDDHYVWMICGGSGDVWRGRLNRLGWANQ
;
A
#
# COMPACT_ATOMS: atom_id res chain seq x y z
N MET A 1 -83.61 9.05 9.52
CA MET A 1 -82.92 9.79 10.62
C MET A 1 -82.51 8.88 11.81
N ASN A 2 -82.89 7.64 11.84
CA ASN A 2 -82.56 6.72 12.96
C ASN A 2 -81.26 5.91 12.77
N TYR A 3 -80.82 5.66 11.58
CA TYR A 3 -79.62 4.85 11.34
C TYR A 3 -78.30 5.59 11.63
N ILE A 4 -78.26 6.89 11.45
CA ILE A 4 -77.10 7.73 11.75
C ILE A 4 -76.85 7.83 13.28
N ARG A 5 -77.93 7.85 14.07
CA ARG A 5 -77.81 7.89 15.54
C ARG A 5 -77.32 6.56 16.13
N ILE A 6 -77.72 5.44 15.55
CA ILE A 6 -77.26 4.09 15.96
C ILE A 6 -75.78 3.89 15.57
N LEU A 7 -75.36 4.41 14.40
CA LEU A 7 -73.97 4.35 13.97
C LEU A 7 -73.05 5.19 14.88
N PHE A 8 -73.49 6.38 15.28
CA PHE A 8 -72.72 7.22 16.23
C PHE A 8 -72.67 6.59 17.64
N PHE A 9 -73.68 5.87 18.08
CA PHE A 9 -73.68 5.20 19.37
C PHE A 9 -72.79 3.95 19.38
N LEU A 10 -72.76 3.21 18.29
CA LEU A 10 -71.83 2.08 18.09
C LEU A 10 -70.37 2.54 17.96
N LEU A 11 -70.11 3.67 17.30
CA LEU A 11 -68.78 4.26 17.22
C LEU A 11 -68.29 4.79 18.57
N ALA A 12 -69.20 5.42 19.37
CA ALA A 12 -68.87 5.90 20.72
C ALA A 12 -68.60 4.77 21.72
N VAL A 13 -69.31 3.64 21.63
CA VAL A 13 -69.05 2.44 22.47
C VAL A 13 -67.75 1.75 22.05
N ALA A 14 -67.41 1.74 20.74
CA ALA A 14 -66.11 1.22 20.26
C ALA A 14 -64.93 2.11 20.70
N PHE A 15 -65.15 3.45 20.83
CA PHE A 15 -64.10 4.35 21.31
C PHE A 15 -63.88 4.32 22.83
N MET A 16 -64.89 3.95 23.61
CA MET A 16 -64.77 3.76 25.08
C MET A 16 -64.11 2.40 25.44
N GLY A 17 -64.11 1.44 24.52
CA GLY A 17 -63.46 0.12 24.74
C GLY A 17 -61.95 0.11 24.50
N MET A 18 -61.37 1.24 23.94
CA MET A 18 -59.93 1.33 23.67
C MET A 18 -59.13 2.15 24.70
N GLN A 19 -59.74 2.52 25.80
CA GLN A 19 -59.06 3.33 26.85
C GLN A 19 -58.61 2.49 28.07
N SER A 20 -58.68 1.17 28.01
CA SER A 20 -58.22 0.32 29.12
C SER A 20 -57.08 -0.61 28.74
N ALA A 21 -56.21 -0.15 27.86
CA ALA A 21 -54.96 -0.87 27.60
C ALA A 21 -53.81 0.12 27.69
N CYS A 22 -53.42 0.50 28.88
CA CYS A 22 -52.11 0.96 29.29
C CYS A 22 -52.18 1.53 30.70
N SER A 23 -52.17 0.71 31.69
CA SER A 23 -51.54 0.96 32.98
C SER A 23 -51.41 -0.38 33.71
N SER A 24 -50.61 -1.29 33.16
CA SER A 24 -49.74 -2.05 34.03
C SER A 24 -48.50 -1.18 34.18
N ASP A 25 -48.41 -0.50 35.30
CA ASP A 25 -47.11 -0.27 35.95
C ASP A 25 -46.59 -1.67 36.32
N ASP A 26 -46.29 -2.50 35.33
CA ASP A 26 -45.36 -3.59 35.47
C ASP A 26 -44.03 -2.93 35.74
N ALA A 27 -43.79 -2.64 37.01
CA ALA A 27 -42.44 -2.33 37.46
C ALA A 27 -41.59 -3.49 36.94
N ILE A 28 -40.76 -3.17 35.93
CA ILE A 28 -39.84 -4.12 35.31
C ILE A 28 -39.08 -4.76 36.47
N ASP A 29 -39.37 -6.05 36.76
CA ASP A 29 -38.68 -6.74 37.85
C ASP A 29 -37.22 -6.91 37.46
N ALA A 30 -36.37 -6.02 37.97
CA ALA A 30 -34.94 -6.00 37.71
C ALA A 30 -34.29 -7.35 38.08
N SER A 31 -34.94 -8.20 38.84
CA SER A 31 -34.45 -9.54 39.19
C SER A 31 -34.40 -10.51 38.01
N GLU A 32 -35.22 -10.28 36.96
CA GLU A 32 -35.21 -11.08 35.73
C GLU A 32 -34.04 -10.72 34.77
N TYR A 33 -33.42 -9.57 34.95
CA TYR A 33 -32.36 -9.08 34.04
C TYR A 33 -30.98 -9.48 34.53
N GLY A 34 -30.53 -10.68 34.11
CA GLY A 34 -29.22 -11.25 34.42
C GLY A 34 -28.09 -10.85 33.45
N ASP A 35 -28.41 -10.18 32.36
CA ASP A 35 -27.43 -9.82 31.33
C ASP A 35 -26.44 -8.74 31.79
N CYS A 36 -25.18 -8.93 31.47
CA CYS A 36 -24.10 -8.00 31.83
C CYS A 36 -23.14 -7.80 30.64
N ILE A 37 -23.65 -7.33 29.49
CA ILE A 37 -22.86 -7.10 28.27
C ILE A 37 -22.87 -5.61 27.87
N VAL A 38 -21.76 -5.16 27.30
CA VAL A 38 -21.69 -3.87 26.61
C VAL A 38 -22.40 -3.99 25.27
N THR A 39 -23.38 -3.13 25.01
CA THR A 39 -24.20 -3.15 23.78
C THR A 39 -23.73 -2.14 22.75
N ALA A 40 -23.08 -1.05 23.17
CA ALA A 40 -22.45 -0.08 22.28
C ALA A 40 -21.31 0.64 23.00
N ALA A 41 -20.25 0.94 22.22
CA ALA A 41 -19.18 1.82 22.62
C ALA A 41 -18.72 2.63 21.38
N LYS A 42 -18.73 3.96 21.48
CA LYS A 42 -18.31 4.86 20.40
C LYS A 42 -17.50 6.02 20.96
N ILE A 43 -16.35 6.25 20.38
CA ILE A 43 -15.51 7.41 20.71
C ILE A 43 -16.17 8.66 20.19
N GLY A 44 -16.13 9.73 20.96
CA GLY A 44 -16.53 11.08 20.56
C GLY A 44 -15.43 11.78 19.76
N THR A 45 -15.41 13.09 19.87
CA THR A 45 -14.38 13.91 19.25
C THR A 45 -13.14 13.99 20.15
N LEU A 46 -11.95 13.74 19.56
CA LEU A 46 -10.67 13.82 20.23
C LEU A 46 -9.83 14.98 19.70
N SER A 47 -8.88 15.44 20.50
CA SER A 47 -7.86 16.40 20.08
C SER A 47 -6.60 15.67 19.65
N ARG A 48 -5.98 16.12 18.55
CA ARG A 48 -4.70 15.64 18.04
C ARG A 48 -3.71 16.79 18.01
N THR A 49 -2.51 16.61 18.56
CA THR A 49 -1.41 17.54 18.44
C THR A 49 -0.57 17.19 17.21
N ILE A 50 -0.36 18.17 16.33
CA ILE A 50 0.46 18.03 15.13
C ILE A 50 1.70 18.90 15.27
N HIS A 51 2.87 18.31 14.99
CA HIS A 51 4.12 19.02 14.82
C HIS A 51 4.21 19.57 13.39
N SER A 52 4.54 20.82 13.23
CA SER A 52 4.68 21.48 11.92
C SER A 52 5.76 22.54 11.96
N LYS A 53 6.03 23.17 10.83
CA LYS A 53 6.90 24.33 10.74
C LYS A 53 6.09 25.53 10.26
N THR A 54 6.39 26.68 10.82
CA THR A 54 5.86 27.96 10.32
C THR A 54 6.46 28.26 8.95
N SER A 55 5.90 29.22 8.22
CA SER A 55 6.46 29.72 6.96
C SER A 55 7.92 30.25 7.08
N ALA A 56 8.32 30.60 8.31
CA ALA A 56 9.69 31.00 8.62
C ALA A 56 10.60 29.80 9.05
N GLY A 57 10.13 28.57 8.92
CA GLY A 57 10.88 27.35 9.27
C GLY A 57 10.97 27.02 10.76
N LYS A 58 10.29 27.77 11.63
CA LYS A 58 10.28 27.53 13.09
C LYS A 58 9.30 26.42 13.44
N ASP A 59 9.75 25.48 14.28
CA ASP A 59 8.89 24.41 14.80
C ASP A 59 7.70 24.98 15.58
N THR A 60 6.54 24.44 15.34
CA THR A 60 5.28 24.81 15.98
C THR A 60 4.41 23.59 16.23
N LEU A 61 3.53 23.72 17.24
CA LEU A 61 2.52 22.73 17.56
C LEU A 61 1.14 23.38 17.34
N TYR A 62 0.24 22.65 16.71
CA TYR A 62 -1.15 23.04 16.64
C TYR A 62 -2.07 21.85 16.89
N SER A 63 -3.29 22.14 17.30
CA SER A 63 -4.29 21.12 17.62
C SER A 63 -5.29 21.03 16.51
N VAL A 64 -5.62 19.80 16.13
CA VAL A 64 -6.70 19.49 15.20
C VAL A 64 -7.67 18.51 15.84
N THR A 65 -8.85 18.42 15.27
CA THR A 65 -9.92 17.54 15.74
C THR A 65 -9.85 16.19 15.00
N VAL A 66 -9.93 15.09 15.77
CA VAL A 66 -10.14 13.74 15.27
C VAL A 66 -11.57 13.31 15.57
N GLN A 67 -12.31 12.95 14.53
CA GLN A 67 -13.68 12.46 14.67
C GLN A 67 -13.66 10.97 14.99
N GLY A 68 -14.04 10.58 16.21
CA GLY A 68 -14.03 9.20 16.66
C GLY A 68 -14.94 8.25 15.87
N VAL A 69 -15.93 8.80 15.13
CA VAL A 69 -16.82 8.03 14.27
C VAL A 69 -16.05 7.26 13.16
N TYR A 70 -14.90 7.75 12.74
CA TYR A 70 -14.06 7.08 11.75
C TYR A 70 -13.19 5.97 12.33
N TYR A 71 -13.18 5.80 13.66
CA TYR A 71 -12.41 4.79 14.38
C TYR A 71 -13.35 3.95 15.27
N PRO A 72 -14.19 3.10 14.65
CA PRO A 72 -15.18 2.33 15.37
C PRO A 72 -14.52 1.38 16.37
N LEU A 73 -15.15 1.24 17.54
CA LEU A 73 -14.72 0.27 18.53
C LEU A 73 -15.35 -1.10 18.25
N SER A 74 -14.49 -2.10 18.25
CA SER A 74 -14.90 -3.51 18.24
C SER A 74 -15.16 -3.97 19.68
N ILE A 75 -16.25 -4.69 19.90
CA ILE A 75 -16.61 -5.27 21.19
C ILE A 75 -16.48 -6.80 21.07
N ASP A 76 -15.43 -7.34 21.66
CA ASP A 76 -15.20 -8.78 21.74
C ASP A 76 -15.77 -9.32 23.06
N HIS A 77 -16.96 -9.85 22.98
CA HIS A 77 -17.63 -10.42 24.15
C HIS A 77 -16.97 -11.71 24.64
N ILE A 78 -16.31 -12.45 23.77
CA ILE A 78 -15.68 -13.73 24.18
C ILE A 78 -14.50 -13.45 25.09
N ASN A 79 -13.62 -12.55 24.66
CA ASN A 79 -12.39 -12.21 25.38
C ASN A 79 -12.55 -11.02 26.34
N GLY A 80 -13.74 -10.39 26.41
CA GLY A 80 -14.00 -9.24 27.27
C GLY A 80 -13.13 -8.03 26.89
N ARG A 81 -13.05 -7.68 25.59
CA ARG A 81 -12.20 -6.59 25.10
C ARG A 81 -13.00 -5.61 24.25
N ILE A 82 -12.66 -4.33 24.39
CA ILE A 82 -13.18 -3.23 23.56
C ILE A 82 -11.96 -2.46 23.04
N TYR A 83 -11.83 -2.34 21.72
CA TYR A 83 -10.68 -1.70 21.11
C TYR A 83 -11.02 -1.14 19.73
N ASN A 84 -10.30 -0.13 19.28
CA ASN A 84 -10.36 0.33 17.90
C ASN A 84 -9.49 -0.56 17.01
N ALA A 85 -10.09 -1.17 15.97
CA ALA A 85 -9.36 -1.99 15.00
C ALA A 85 -8.34 -1.15 14.24
N ASP A 86 -8.79 0.02 13.75
CA ASP A 86 -7.91 1.02 13.15
C ASP A 86 -7.39 1.95 14.24
N SER A 87 -6.07 2.04 14.39
CA SER A 87 -5.45 2.91 15.38
C SER A 87 -5.72 4.38 15.08
N LEU A 88 -5.93 5.18 16.12
CA LEU A 88 -6.05 6.62 16.02
C LEU A 88 -4.74 7.24 15.47
N PRO A 89 -4.81 8.39 14.76
CA PRO A 89 -3.62 9.04 14.24
C PRO A 89 -2.62 9.41 15.35
N VAL A 90 -1.33 9.39 15.02
CA VAL A 90 -0.26 9.79 15.97
C VAL A 90 -0.53 11.18 16.54
N GLY A 91 -0.23 11.37 17.81
CA GLY A 91 -0.47 12.64 18.52
C GLY A 91 -1.92 12.85 18.97
N THR A 92 -2.83 11.86 18.73
CA THR A 92 -4.18 11.89 19.29
C THR A 92 -4.12 11.75 20.80
N ARG A 93 -4.79 12.65 21.50
CA ARG A 93 -4.84 12.70 22.95
C ARG A 93 -5.94 11.80 23.48
N THR A 94 -5.55 10.66 24.05
CA THR A 94 -6.47 9.72 24.72
C THR A 94 -6.60 9.98 26.22
N ASP A 95 -5.80 10.91 26.78
CA ASP A 95 -5.88 11.37 28.17
C ASP A 95 -7.16 12.17 28.50
N LYS A 96 -7.90 12.58 27.45
CA LYS A 96 -9.16 13.32 27.56
C LYS A 96 -10.21 12.78 26.62
N THR A 97 -10.46 11.47 26.73
CA THR A 97 -11.46 10.79 25.88
C THR A 97 -12.87 11.01 26.43
N VAL A 98 -13.76 11.39 25.51
CA VAL A 98 -15.19 11.47 25.74
C VAL A 98 -15.87 10.47 24.80
N PHE A 99 -16.78 9.67 25.30
CA PHE A 99 -17.56 8.74 24.48
C PHE A 99 -18.82 9.40 23.96
N SER A 100 -19.12 9.24 22.67
CA SER A 100 -20.39 9.65 22.08
C SER A 100 -21.52 8.64 22.37
N ALA A 101 -21.17 7.40 22.66
CA ALA A 101 -22.06 6.37 23.16
C ALA A 101 -21.26 5.34 23.97
N PHE A 102 -21.84 4.92 25.10
CA PHE A 102 -21.38 3.77 25.87
C PHE A 102 -22.60 3.21 26.61
N SER A 103 -23.08 2.04 26.18
CA SER A 103 -24.29 1.42 26.72
C SER A 103 -24.10 -0.06 27.00
N ALA A 104 -24.87 -0.57 27.94
CA ALA A 104 -24.82 -1.96 28.35
C ALA A 104 -26.22 -2.44 28.77
N SER A 105 -26.41 -3.75 28.86
CA SER A 105 -27.63 -4.39 29.41
C SER A 105 -27.72 -4.30 30.94
N GLY A 106 -26.71 -3.76 31.60
CA GLY A 106 -26.62 -3.58 33.04
C GLY A 106 -26.06 -2.23 33.42
N ARG A 107 -25.70 -2.04 34.68
CA ARG A 107 -25.09 -0.82 35.21
C ARG A 107 -23.59 -0.78 34.90
N LEU A 108 -23.14 0.26 34.19
CA LEU A 108 -21.75 0.48 33.87
C LEU A 108 -20.97 1.12 35.03
N ALA A 109 -19.77 0.62 35.25
CA ALA A 109 -18.79 1.23 36.14
C ALA A 109 -17.38 1.18 35.50
N LEU A 110 -16.60 2.24 35.69
CA LEU A 110 -15.21 2.32 35.26
C LEU A 110 -14.31 2.20 36.49
N ARG A 111 -13.26 1.37 36.37
CA ARG A 111 -12.26 1.25 37.43
C ARG A 111 -11.45 2.55 37.57
N SER A 112 -11.49 3.14 38.75
CA SER A 112 -10.73 4.35 39.06
C SER A 112 -9.23 4.11 39.01
N LEU A 113 -8.49 5.02 38.36
CA LEU A 113 -7.00 4.98 38.35
C LEU A 113 -6.41 5.39 39.70
N VAL A 114 -7.18 6.06 40.58
CA VAL A 114 -6.72 6.57 41.85
C VAL A 114 -7.01 5.60 43.00
N SER A 115 -8.28 5.16 43.12
CA SER A 115 -8.70 4.28 44.22
C SER A 115 -8.64 2.79 43.87
N GLY A 116 -8.62 2.41 42.58
CA GLY A 116 -8.75 1.04 42.13
C GLY A 116 -10.19 0.48 42.24
N GLU A 117 -11.12 1.28 42.75
CA GLU A 117 -12.54 0.89 42.92
C GLU A 117 -13.35 1.23 41.67
N ASP A 118 -14.42 0.52 41.45
CA ASP A 118 -15.36 0.75 40.36
C ASP A 118 -16.26 1.96 40.67
N THR A 119 -16.24 2.95 39.78
CA THR A 119 -17.02 4.20 39.88
C THR A 119 -17.94 4.36 38.68
N THR A 120 -19.10 4.94 38.89
CA THR A 120 -19.98 5.31 37.79
C THR A 120 -19.37 6.44 36.97
N PHE A 121 -19.60 6.44 35.67
CA PHE A 121 -19.20 7.51 34.76
C PHE A 121 -20.36 7.90 33.84
N THR A 122 -20.29 9.11 33.30
CA THR A 122 -21.26 9.64 32.35
C THR A 122 -20.60 9.87 30.99
N LEU A 123 -21.41 9.99 29.92
CA LEU A 123 -20.87 10.27 28.58
C LEU A 123 -20.21 11.65 28.44
N THR A 124 -20.44 12.54 29.42
CA THR A 124 -19.81 13.88 29.47
C THR A 124 -18.47 13.89 30.19
N ASP A 125 -18.13 12.80 30.84
CA ASP A 125 -16.85 12.72 31.58
C ASP A 125 -15.70 12.62 30.59
N SER A 126 -14.64 13.36 30.90
CA SER A 126 -13.36 13.27 30.21
C SER A 126 -12.49 12.23 30.92
N LEU A 127 -12.26 11.13 30.25
CA LEU A 127 -11.62 9.95 30.81
C LEU A 127 -10.22 9.73 30.22
N ASP A 128 -9.29 9.31 31.05
CA ASP A 128 -7.93 8.99 30.62
C ASP A 128 -7.83 7.54 30.13
N PHE A 129 -7.53 7.37 28.85
CA PHE A 129 -7.26 6.10 28.16
C PHE A 129 -5.86 6.07 27.53
N THR A 130 -4.89 6.73 28.14
CA THR A 130 -3.49 6.59 27.73
C THR A 130 -2.96 5.17 27.94
N HIS A 131 -3.64 4.43 28.80
CA HIS A 131 -3.43 3.01 29.06
C HIS A 131 -4.75 2.26 29.03
N GLU A 132 -4.67 0.94 28.90
CA GLU A 132 -5.83 0.06 29.03
C GLU A 132 -6.62 0.33 30.33
N ARG A 133 -7.95 0.40 30.22
CA ARG A 133 -8.85 0.63 31.34
C ARG A 133 -9.85 -0.52 31.43
N PHE A 134 -10.43 -0.71 32.63
CA PHE A 134 -11.41 -1.77 32.86
C PHE A 134 -12.79 -1.15 33.11
N VAL A 135 -13.79 -1.64 32.37
CA VAL A 135 -15.20 -1.30 32.52
C VAL A 135 -15.95 -2.55 32.95
N THR A 136 -16.66 -2.46 34.05
CA THR A 136 -17.48 -3.56 34.58
C THR A 136 -18.95 -3.26 34.34
N VAL A 137 -19.69 -4.24 33.80
CA VAL A 137 -21.13 -4.22 33.69
C VAL A 137 -21.69 -5.09 34.80
N TYR A 138 -22.46 -4.49 35.67
CA TYR A 138 -23.18 -5.20 36.74
C TYR A 138 -24.62 -5.45 36.27
N ALA A 139 -25.07 -6.70 36.33
CA ALA A 139 -26.46 -7.06 36.02
C ALA A 139 -27.43 -6.33 36.95
N TYR A 140 -28.61 -5.97 36.48
CA TYR A 140 -29.61 -5.28 37.28
C TYR A 140 -30.19 -6.17 38.38
N ASN A 141 -30.15 -7.51 38.21
CA ASN A 141 -30.54 -8.45 39.27
C ASN A 141 -29.51 -8.56 40.43
N GLY A 142 -28.38 -7.90 40.33
CA GLY A 142 -27.33 -7.88 41.35
C GLY A 142 -26.49 -9.16 41.48
N VAL A 143 -26.75 -10.18 40.64
CA VAL A 143 -26.10 -11.51 40.79
C VAL A 143 -24.89 -11.67 39.85
N GLY A 144 -24.85 -10.98 38.72
CA GLY A 144 -23.78 -11.12 37.72
C GLY A 144 -23.02 -9.84 37.44
N SER A 145 -21.78 -10.00 37.01
CA SER A 145 -21.02 -8.92 36.45
C SER A 145 -20.05 -9.41 35.39
N ARG A 146 -19.69 -8.54 34.46
CA ARG A 146 -18.69 -8.81 33.42
C ARG A 146 -17.78 -7.63 33.23
N THR A 147 -16.45 -7.87 33.23
CA THR A 147 -15.45 -6.85 33.03
C THR A 147 -14.92 -6.93 31.60
N TYR A 148 -14.78 -5.76 30.99
CA TYR A 148 -14.14 -5.55 29.69
C TYR A 148 -12.88 -4.71 29.88
N SER A 149 -11.79 -5.09 29.21
CA SER A 149 -10.68 -4.17 28.99
C SER A 149 -11.00 -3.27 27.82
N VAL A 150 -10.70 -1.98 27.97
CA VAL A 150 -10.89 -0.95 26.93
C VAL A 150 -9.52 -0.39 26.59
N ASP A 151 -9.09 -0.60 25.33
CA ASP A 151 -7.81 -0.17 24.82
C ASP A 151 -8.00 0.75 23.60
N LEU A 152 -7.54 2.01 23.70
CA LEU A 152 -7.56 2.96 22.61
C LEU A 152 -6.17 3.07 21.98
N ARG A 153 -6.00 2.41 20.85
CA ARG A 153 -4.75 2.34 20.12
C ARG A 153 -4.50 3.61 19.33
N VAL A 154 -3.29 4.12 19.46
CA VAL A 154 -2.80 5.31 18.74
C VAL A 154 -1.54 4.91 17.97
N HIS A 155 -1.44 5.28 16.71
CA HIS A 155 -0.22 5.07 15.93
C HIS A 155 0.95 5.81 16.55
N LYS A 156 2.14 5.20 16.50
CA LYS A 156 3.39 5.79 17.00
C LYS A 156 4.10 6.65 15.97
N GLU A 157 3.71 6.53 14.70
CA GLU A 157 4.35 7.13 13.55
C GLU A 157 3.31 7.76 12.61
N GLU A 158 3.71 8.82 11.89
CA GLU A 158 2.86 9.43 10.87
C GLU A 158 2.65 8.48 9.69
N ALA A 159 1.38 8.32 9.26
CA ALA A 159 0.97 7.39 8.20
C ALA A 159 1.73 7.57 6.90
N ASP A 160 1.84 8.82 6.45
CA ASP A 160 2.37 9.19 5.15
C ASP A 160 3.86 9.57 5.19
N SER A 161 4.54 9.31 6.30
CA SER A 161 5.99 9.44 6.36
C SER A 161 6.67 8.26 5.72
N PHE A 162 7.64 8.55 4.84
CA PHE A 162 8.49 7.55 4.22
C PHE A 162 9.82 7.46 4.97
N CYS A 163 10.12 6.28 5.50
CA CYS A 163 11.32 6.06 6.31
C CYS A 163 12.34 5.22 5.56
N TRP A 164 13.54 5.79 5.31
CA TRP A 164 14.66 5.08 4.73
C TRP A 164 15.60 4.54 5.80
N THR A 165 16.10 3.33 5.56
CA THR A 165 17.16 2.69 6.37
C THR A 165 18.26 2.19 5.45
N ARG A 166 19.51 2.55 5.74
CA ARG A 166 20.68 1.92 5.14
C ARG A 166 20.92 0.59 5.84
N VAL A 167 20.62 -0.50 5.13
CA VAL A 167 20.68 -1.85 5.72
C VAL A 167 22.04 -2.50 5.57
N HIS A 168 22.79 -2.07 4.54
CA HIS A 168 24.18 -2.48 4.32
C HIS A 168 24.94 -1.36 3.61
N GLY A 169 26.24 -1.28 3.77
CA GLY A 169 27.03 -0.24 3.14
C GLY A 169 28.41 -0.66 2.72
N GLY A 170 28.84 -0.17 1.55
CA GLY A 170 30.18 -0.40 1.05
C GLY A 170 30.42 -1.82 0.53
N GLU A 171 29.37 -2.54 0.05
CA GLU A 171 29.52 -3.85 -0.53
C GLU A 171 30.33 -3.78 -1.83
N ALA A 172 31.51 -4.40 -1.82
CA ALA A 172 32.46 -4.32 -2.92
C ALA A 172 31.89 -4.88 -4.24
N ALA A 173 31.15 -5.99 -4.15
CA ALA A 173 30.51 -6.62 -5.31
C ALA A 173 29.49 -5.67 -5.97
N LEU A 174 28.65 -5.04 -5.17
CA LEU A 174 27.64 -4.09 -5.65
C LEU A 174 28.26 -2.78 -6.14
N SER A 175 29.33 -2.32 -5.48
CA SER A 175 30.09 -1.13 -5.89
C SER A 175 30.70 -1.27 -7.28
N ALA A 176 31.17 -2.47 -7.63
CA ALA A 176 31.82 -2.76 -8.90
C ALA A 176 30.84 -2.97 -10.07
N LEU A 177 29.54 -3.11 -9.80
CA LEU A 177 28.55 -3.36 -10.85
C LEU A 177 28.25 -2.10 -11.67
N SER A 178 28.17 -2.30 -12.96
CA SER A 178 27.57 -1.35 -13.91
C SER A 178 26.36 -1.99 -14.60
N ASP A 179 25.53 -1.17 -15.27
CA ASP A 179 24.35 -1.62 -16.02
C ASP A 179 23.38 -2.49 -15.22
N MET A 180 23.07 -2.03 -14.01
CA MET A 180 22.39 -2.83 -12.98
C MET A 180 20.88 -2.98 -13.22
N ARG A 181 20.36 -4.15 -12.87
CA ARG A 181 18.92 -4.45 -12.76
C ARG A 181 18.66 -5.23 -11.47
N LEU A 182 17.74 -4.77 -10.65
CA LEU A 182 17.27 -5.49 -9.47
C LEU A 182 15.95 -6.20 -9.79
N VAL A 183 15.87 -7.47 -9.42
CA VAL A 183 14.65 -8.28 -9.47
C VAL A 183 14.44 -8.92 -8.11
N ARG A 184 13.23 -8.82 -7.59
CA ARG A 184 12.80 -9.58 -6.42
C ARG A 184 12.34 -10.97 -6.86
N TRP A 185 13.01 -12.02 -6.39
CA TRP A 185 12.74 -13.39 -6.80
C TRP A 185 12.62 -14.33 -5.60
N GLY A 186 11.42 -14.81 -5.32
CA GLY A 186 11.17 -15.57 -4.09
C GLY A 186 11.52 -14.75 -2.83
N SER A 187 12.40 -15.22 -1.97
CA SER A 187 12.93 -14.47 -0.81
C SER A 187 14.21 -13.70 -1.12
N GLU A 188 14.65 -13.63 -2.37
CA GLU A 188 15.94 -13.07 -2.72
C GLU A 188 15.82 -11.75 -3.49
N LEU A 189 16.85 -10.93 -3.31
CA LEU A 189 17.18 -9.78 -4.16
C LEU A 189 18.25 -10.23 -5.15
N LEU A 190 17.93 -10.23 -6.45
CA LEU A 190 18.87 -10.57 -7.52
C LEU A 190 19.28 -9.29 -8.24
N VAL A 191 20.54 -8.89 -8.09
CA VAL A 191 21.13 -7.73 -8.77
C VAL A 191 21.96 -8.22 -9.94
N TYR A 192 21.41 -8.15 -11.14
CA TYR A 192 22.14 -8.39 -12.37
C TYR A 192 22.99 -7.17 -12.70
N GLY A 193 24.18 -7.39 -13.21
CA GLY A 193 25.07 -6.30 -13.63
C GLY A 193 26.31 -6.81 -14.36
N ILE A 194 27.12 -5.86 -14.81
CA ILE A 194 28.40 -6.14 -15.46
C ILE A 194 29.54 -5.82 -14.47
N MET A 195 30.37 -6.80 -14.19
CA MET A 195 31.57 -6.68 -13.38
C MET A 195 32.78 -7.19 -14.20
N GLU A 196 33.81 -6.37 -14.34
CA GLU A 196 35.00 -6.71 -15.14
C GLU A 196 34.69 -7.21 -16.57
N GLY A 197 33.65 -6.62 -17.19
CA GLY A 197 33.21 -6.98 -18.54
C GLY A 197 32.41 -8.29 -18.66
N LYS A 198 32.05 -8.93 -17.54
CA LYS A 198 31.22 -10.12 -17.51
C LYS A 198 29.91 -9.86 -16.81
N THR A 199 28.84 -10.46 -17.30
CA THR A 199 27.56 -10.43 -16.63
C THR A 199 27.54 -11.40 -15.46
N CYS A 200 27.14 -10.91 -14.29
CA CYS A 200 26.96 -11.72 -13.09
C CYS A 200 25.66 -11.33 -12.39
N VAL A 201 25.26 -12.13 -11.42
CA VAL A 201 24.21 -11.83 -10.45
C VAL A 201 24.81 -11.78 -9.05
N VAL A 202 24.54 -10.70 -8.34
CA VAL A 202 24.89 -10.52 -6.92
C VAL A 202 23.60 -10.62 -6.13
N SER A 203 23.49 -11.56 -5.21
CA SER A 203 22.22 -11.88 -4.55
C SER A 203 22.32 -11.87 -3.04
N ALA A 204 21.20 -11.51 -2.38
CA ALA A 204 21.04 -11.60 -0.94
C ALA A 204 19.60 -12.01 -0.60
N ASP A 205 19.42 -12.70 0.53
CA ASP A 205 18.09 -12.94 1.08
C ASP A 205 17.53 -11.64 1.70
N VAL A 206 16.25 -11.35 1.47
CA VAL A 206 15.57 -10.17 2.01
C VAL A 206 15.63 -10.11 3.54
N ALA A 207 15.64 -11.27 4.21
CA ALA A 207 15.76 -11.36 5.67
C ALA A 207 17.22 -11.17 6.14
N GLN A 208 18.22 -11.34 5.26
CA GLN A 208 19.64 -11.18 5.56
C GLN A 208 20.36 -10.25 4.56
N PRO A 209 19.94 -9.00 4.42
CA PRO A 209 20.39 -8.11 3.36
C PRO A 209 21.84 -7.59 3.53
N ALA A 210 22.54 -8.08 4.53
CA ALA A 210 23.96 -7.79 4.76
C ALA A 210 24.90 -8.87 4.20
N VAL A 211 24.36 -9.97 3.67
CA VAL A 211 25.16 -11.10 3.15
C VAL A 211 24.91 -11.22 1.65
N TRP A 212 25.90 -10.84 0.85
CA TRP A 212 25.83 -10.85 -0.61
C TRP A 212 26.70 -11.93 -1.21
N ASN A 213 26.16 -12.65 -2.19
CA ASN A 213 26.84 -13.72 -2.89
C ASN A 213 26.92 -13.40 -4.38
N ILE A 214 28.10 -13.58 -4.97
CA ILE A 214 28.32 -13.40 -6.41
C ILE A 214 28.17 -14.76 -7.10
N THR A 215 27.45 -14.79 -8.20
CA THR A 215 27.32 -15.97 -9.06
C THR A 215 27.56 -15.56 -10.50
N ASP A 216 28.51 -16.22 -11.15
CA ASP A 216 28.72 -16.08 -12.59
C ASP A 216 27.54 -16.73 -13.33
N LEU A 217 27.04 -16.04 -14.35
CA LEU A 217 25.92 -16.54 -15.14
C LEU A 217 26.40 -17.48 -16.25
N SER A 218 25.64 -18.55 -16.48
CA SER A 218 25.93 -19.52 -17.54
C SER A 218 25.64 -19.03 -18.96
N ALA A 219 25.04 -17.85 -19.09
CA ALA A 219 24.56 -17.31 -20.37
C ALA A 219 25.52 -16.26 -20.94
N ASP A 220 26.06 -16.52 -22.12
CA ASP A 220 26.92 -15.56 -22.82
C ASP A 220 26.15 -14.33 -23.28
N GLY A 221 26.67 -13.15 -22.90
CA GLY A 221 26.15 -11.85 -23.38
C GLY A 221 24.76 -11.50 -22.86
N LEU A 222 24.34 -12.07 -21.72
CA LEU A 222 23.11 -11.65 -21.09
C LEU A 222 23.16 -10.16 -20.79
N GLN A 223 22.12 -9.44 -21.21
CA GLN A 223 21.96 -8.00 -20.99
C GLN A 223 21.25 -7.77 -19.64
N PRO A 224 21.91 -7.26 -18.61
CA PRO A 224 21.32 -7.14 -17.25
C PRO A 224 20.00 -6.39 -17.23
N ARG A 225 19.93 -5.26 -17.94
CA ARG A 225 18.74 -4.39 -17.95
C ARG A 225 17.54 -4.96 -18.70
N SER A 226 17.75 -6.00 -19.52
CA SER A 226 16.68 -6.70 -20.21
C SER A 226 15.96 -7.72 -19.33
N VAL A 227 16.47 -7.99 -18.11
CA VAL A 227 15.84 -8.98 -17.22
C VAL A 227 14.47 -8.51 -16.77
N VAL A 228 13.45 -9.31 -17.08
CA VAL A 228 12.05 -9.09 -16.71
C VAL A 228 11.44 -10.37 -16.17
N GLN A 229 10.39 -10.23 -15.39
CA GLN A 229 9.64 -11.35 -14.83
C GLN A 229 8.27 -11.47 -15.47
N MET A 230 7.93 -12.67 -15.96
CA MET A 230 6.57 -13.04 -16.35
C MET A 230 6.16 -14.31 -15.59
N GLY A 231 5.13 -14.19 -14.76
CA GLY A 231 4.70 -15.30 -13.91
C GLY A 231 5.80 -15.82 -12.99
N GLN A 232 6.12 -17.11 -13.13
CA GLN A 232 7.14 -17.81 -12.35
C GLN A 232 8.45 -18.03 -13.15
N LYS A 233 8.70 -17.21 -14.16
CA LYS A 233 9.91 -17.25 -14.96
C LYS A 233 10.54 -15.88 -15.15
N LEU A 234 11.84 -15.86 -15.23
CA LEU A 234 12.61 -14.71 -15.66
C LEU A 234 12.98 -14.87 -17.14
N TYR A 235 12.97 -13.75 -17.84
CA TYR A 235 13.39 -13.66 -19.24
C TYR A 235 14.41 -12.56 -19.41
N ALA A 236 15.34 -12.73 -20.32
CA ALA A 236 16.38 -11.77 -20.65
C ALA A 236 16.82 -11.92 -22.10
N LEU A 237 17.51 -10.92 -22.62
CA LEU A 237 18.21 -11.01 -23.89
C LEU A 237 19.65 -11.44 -23.68
N GLY A 238 20.10 -12.38 -24.50
CA GLY A 238 21.48 -12.77 -24.62
C GLY A 238 21.96 -12.64 -26.05
N THR A 239 23.24 -12.92 -26.32
CA THR A 239 23.82 -12.85 -27.67
C THR A 239 23.09 -13.77 -28.65
N ALA A 240 22.66 -14.95 -28.18
CA ALA A 240 21.96 -15.95 -29.03
C ALA A 240 20.47 -15.66 -29.23
N GLY A 241 19.84 -14.77 -28.44
CA GLY A 241 18.42 -14.45 -28.50
C GLY A 241 17.77 -14.40 -27.13
N LEU A 242 16.47 -14.74 -27.07
CA LEU A 242 15.71 -14.73 -25.83
C LEU A 242 16.14 -15.89 -24.91
N LEU A 243 16.43 -15.57 -23.67
CA LEU A 243 16.80 -16.48 -22.61
C LEU A 243 15.65 -16.58 -21.58
N SER A 244 15.52 -17.72 -20.92
CA SER A 244 14.63 -17.89 -19.77
C SER A 244 15.34 -18.61 -18.61
N SER A 245 14.86 -18.34 -17.38
CA SER A 245 15.40 -18.94 -16.16
C SER A 245 14.28 -19.16 -15.15
N ASP A 246 14.37 -20.25 -14.39
CA ASP A 246 13.47 -20.58 -13.28
C ASP A 246 14.07 -20.20 -11.90
N ASP A 247 15.37 -19.90 -11.84
CA ASP A 247 16.11 -19.58 -10.59
C ASP A 247 16.88 -18.25 -10.65
N GLY A 248 16.90 -17.60 -11.81
CA GLY A 248 17.65 -16.36 -12.04
C GLY A 248 19.18 -16.54 -12.18
N ARG A 249 19.68 -17.77 -12.17
CA ARG A 249 21.12 -18.10 -12.26
C ARG A 249 21.43 -18.98 -13.46
N MET A 250 20.63 -20.01 -13.65
CA MET A 250 20.75 -20.91 -14.79
C MET A 250 19.81 -20.44 -15.90
N TRP A 251 20.40 -20.05 -17.03
CA TRP A 251 19.68 -19.51 -18.16
C TRP A 251 19.73 -20.45 -19.37
N SER A 252 18.62 -20.59 -20.04
CA SER A 252 18.49 -21.43 -21.24
C SER A 252 17.91 -20.61 -22.39
N LEU A 253 18.40 -20.89 -23.61
CA LEU A 253 17.85 -20.27 -24.82
C LEU A 253 16.42 -20.76 -25.06
N VAL A 254 15.49 -19.82 -25.25
CA VAL A 254 14.13 -20.12 -25.65
C VAL A 254 14.12 -20.54 -27.12
N ALA A 255 13.52 -21.69 -27.40
CA ALA A 255 13.41 -22.20 -28.78
C ALA A 255 12.31 -21.46 -29.54
N THR A 256 12.66 -20.32 -30.12
CA THR A 256 11.75 -19.48 -30.93
C THR A 256 12.47 -18.96 -32.17
N ASP A 257 11.74 -18.81 -33.27
CA ASP A 257 12.23 -18.13 -34.48
C ASP A 257 12.16 -16.60 -34.35
N PHE A 258 11.47 -16.09 -33.32
CA PHE A 258 11.41 -14.67 -33.04
C PHE A 258 12.68 -14.19 -32.35
N ARG A 259 13.33 -13.19 -32.91
CA ARG A 259 14.54 -12.58 -32.34
C ARG A 259 14.24 -11.15 -31.91
N PRO A 260 13.92 -10.91 -30.63
CA PRO A 260 13.67 -9.58 -30.13
C PRO A 260 14.94 -8.73 -30.12
N GLU A 261 14.81 -7.44 -30.47
CA GLU A 261 15.86 -6.44 -30.33
C GLU A 261 15.89 -5.86 -28.90
N ALA A 262 14.72 -5.75 -28.26
CA ALA A 262 14.55 -5.30 -26.90
C ALA A 262 13.36 -6.00 -26.23
N LEU A 263 13.50 -6.31 -24.93
CA LEU A 263 12.35 -6.57 -24.06
C LEU A 263 11.90 -5.24 -23.48
N VAL A 264 10.64 -4.86 -23.75
CA VAL A 264 10.12 -3.52 -23.41
C VAL A 264 9.26 -3.52 -22.15
N ALA A 265 8.58 -4.62 -21.87
CA ALA A 265 7.74 -4.77 -20.69
C ALA A 265 7.45 -6.25 -20.40
N ALA A 266 7.01 -6.52 -19.17
CA ALA A 266 6.41 -7.79 -18.80
C ALA A 266 5.26 -7.56 -17.82
N GLY A 267 4.24 -8.40 -17.91
CA GLY A 267 3.14 -8.52 -16.99
C GLY A 267 3.07 -9.91 -16.38
N ARG A 268 1.97 -10.24 -15.75
CA ARG A 268 1.76 -11.56 -15.12
C ARG A 268 1.71 -12.71 -16.12
N GLN A 269 1.16 -12.44 -17.31
CA GLN A 269 0.90 -13.46 -18.33
C GLN A 269 1.46 -13.07 -19.71
N SER A 270 2.15 -11.95 -19.82
CA SER A 270 2.61 -11.45 -21.11
C SER A 270 4.00 -10.85 -21.04
N LEU A 271 4.82 -11.16 -22.05
CA LEU A 271 6.05 -10.48 -22.41
C LEU A 271 5.77 -9.55 -23.57
N TYR A 272 6.45 -8.43 -23.61
CA TYR A 272 6.43 -7.48 -24.72
C TYR A 272 7.84 -7.21 -25.21
N ALA A 273 8.03 -7.32 -26.50
CA ALA A 273 9.31 -7.13 -27.14
C ALA A 273 9.19 -6.29 -28.39
N GLN A 274 10.27 -5.61 -28.74
CA GLN A 274 10.39 -4.87 -30.00
C GLN A 274 11.25 -5.63 -31.00
N ARG A 275 10.84 -5.61 -32.27
CA ARG A 275 11.61 -6.03 -33.44
C ARG A 275 11.19 -5.22 -34.66
N ASP A 276 12.17 -4.72 -35.42
CA ASP A 276 11.94 -3.96 -36.66
C ASP A 276 10.92 -2.80 -36.47
N GLY A 277 11.02 -2.07 -35.33
CA GLY A 277 10.13 -0.96 -34.98
C GLY A 277 8.69 -1.36 -34.63
N THR A 278 8.39 -2.64 -34.54
CA THR A 278 7.06 -3.18 -34.20
C THR A 278 7.11 -3.84 -32.82
N VAL A 279 6.08 -3.63 -32.01
CA VAL A 279 5.93 -4.28 -30.70
C VAL A 279 5.15 -5.57 -30.86
N TYR A 280 5.59 -6.60 -30.16
CA TYR A 280 5.00 -7.91 -30.13
C TYR A 280 4.73 -8.34 -28.70
N ALA A 281 3.68 -9.11 -28.50
CA ALA A 281 3.34 -9.76 -27.25
C ALA A 281 3.49 -11.27 -27.35
N SER A 282 3.87 -11.91 -26.26
CA SER A 282 3.93 -13.36 -26.13
C SER A 282 3.49 -13.78 -24.72
N THR A 283 2.80 -14.91 -24.60
CA THR A 283 2.42 -15.52 -23.32
C THR A 283 3.35 -16.64 -22.87
N ASP A 284 4.28 -17.05 -23.71
CA ASP A 284 5.19 -18.19 -23.47
C ASP A 284 6.66 -17.90 -23.86
N GLY A 285 6.90 -16.78 -24.54
CA GLY A 285 8.20 -16.43 -25.11
C GLY A 285 8.51 -17.10 -26.44
N VAL A 286 7.62 -17.97 -26.96
CA VAL A 286 7.82 -18.74 -28.19
C VAL A 286 7.01 -18.15 -29.33
N GLU A 287 5.70 -18.06 -29.13
CA GLU A 287 4.78 -17.49 -30.13
C GLU A 287 4.59 -15.99 -29.86
N TRP A 288 4.72 -15.18 -30.91
CA TRP A 288 4.68 -13.73 -30.82
C TRP A 288 3.66 -13.13 -31.76
N VAL A 289 2.82 -12.24 -31.26
CA VAL A 289 1.75 -11.57 -32.01
C VAL A 289 2.01 -10.06 -31.98
N ALA A 290 1.88 -9.40 -33.13
CA ALA A 290 2.05 -7.95 -33.21
C ALA A 290 0.97 -7.22 -32.41
N GLU A 291 1.40 -6.19 -31.68
CA GLU A 291 0.55 -5.33 -30.87
C GLU A 291 0.12 -4.07 -31.63
N THR A 292 -0.98 -3.48 -31.19
CA THR A 292 -1.46 -2.20 -31.70
C THR A 292 -0.94 -1.05 -30.85
N LEU A 293 -0.47 0.00 -31.50
CA LEU A 293 -0.05 1.26 -30.89
C LEU A 293 -1.00 2.35 -31.41
N ASP A 294 -1.49 3.23 -30.53
CA ASP A 294 -2.30 4.39 -30.93
C ASP A 294 -1.48 5.48 -31.63
N GLU A 295 -0.24 5.72 -31.19
CA GLU A 295 0.69 6.72 -31.73
C GLU A 295 2.07 6.11 -32.07
N PRO A 296 2.18 5.27 -33.13
CA PRO A 296 3.41 4.51 -33.41
C PRO A 296 4.67 5.37 -33.58
N ALA A 297 4.53 6.63 -34.05
CA ALA A 297 5.64 7.55 -34.22
C ALA A 297 6.28 8.00 -32.90
N GLU A 298 5.55 7.90 -31.79
CA GLU A 298 5.99 8.28 -30.46
C GLU A 298 6.59 7.09 -29.67
N TRP A 299 6.71 5.92 -30.30
CA TRP A 299 7.28 4.76 -29.63
C TRP A 299 8.76 4.98 -29.30
N PRO A 300 9.20 4.73 -28.06
CA PRO A 300 10.61 4.93 -27.70
C PRO A 300 11.52 3.91 -28.37
N LEU A 301 12.78 4.26 -28.52
CA LEU A 301 13.79 3.45 -29.19
C LEU A 301 14.80 2.79 -28.24
N ALA A 302 14.82 3.23 -26.96
CA ALA A 302 15.81 2.76 -25.99
C ALA A 302 15.35 2.98 -24.53
N ASN A 303 16.14 2.43 -23.60
CA ASN A 303 16.02 2.64 -22.15
C ASN A 303 14.66 2.25 -21.57
N TYR A 304 14.12 1.13 -22.03
CA TYR A 304 12.83 0.63 -21.57
C TYR A 304 12.86 0.21 -20.10
N VAL A 305 11.92 0.73 -19.34
CA VAL A 305 11.61 0.27 -18.00
C VAL A 305 10.10 0.13 -17.85
N SER A 306 9.66 -0.88 -17.16
CA SER A 306 8.23 -1.15 -17.01
C SER A 306 7.88 -1.63 -15.60
N ALA A 307 6.62 -1.39 -15.23
CA ALA A 307 6.03 -1.90 -14.01
C ALA A 307 4.58 -2.32 -14.29
N ALA A 308 4.17 -3.44 -13.73
CA ALA A 308 2.84 -4.01 -13.89
C ALA A 308 2.13 -4.13 -12.54
N GLN A 309 0.82 -3.82 -12.50
CA GLN A 309 0.00 -3.97 -11.31
C GLN A 309 -1.43 -4.36 -11.67
N LEU A 310 -2.05 -5.17 -10.82
CA LEU A 310 -3.49 -5.42 -10.96
C LEU A 310 -4.29 -4.12 -10.77
N SER A 311 -5.35 -3.97 -11.55
CA SER A 311 -6.30 -2.89 -11.35
C SER A 311 -6.90 -2.98 -9.94
N ARG A 312 -7.11 -1.84 -9.30
CA ARG A 312 -7.70 -1.77 -7.95
C ARG A 312 -9.21 -2.01 -7.98
N THR A 313 -9.85 -1.60 -9.06
CA THR A 313 -11.30 -1.70 -9.25
C THR A 313 -11.71 -3.04 -9.86
N ASP A 314 -10.86 -3.59 -10.72
CA ASP A 314 -11.11 -4.88 -11.36
C ASP A 314 -9.84 -5.73 -11.37
N LYS A 315 -9.81 -6.79 -10.59
CA LYS A 315 -8.67 -7.69 -10.45
C LYS A 315 -8.43 -8.61 -11.66
N GLN A 316 -9.32 -8.59 -12.66
CA GLN A 316 -9.13 -9.26 -13.93
C GLN A 316 -8.35 -8.40 -14.93
N LEU A 317 -8.15 -7.12 -14.61
CA LEU A 317 -7.34 -6.19 -15.40
C LEU A 317 -5.98 -5.96 -14.78
N GLU A 318 -4.93 -5.98 -15.59
CA GLU A 318 -3.58 -5.58 -15.25
C GLU A 318 -3.21 -4.29 -16.00
N ASN A 319 -2.61 -3.34 -15.29
CA ASN A 319 -2.06 -2.13 -15.88
C ASN A 319 -0.55 -2.26 -15.98
N ILE A 320 -0.01 -2.12 -17.16
CA ILE A 320 1.43 -2.05 -17.43
C ILE A 320 1.74 -0.61 -17.80
N LEU A 321 2.62 0.01 -17.03
CA LEU A 321 3.20 1.31 -17.34
C LEU A 321 4.62 1.08 -17.86
N MET A 322 4.96 1.71 -18.98
CA MET A 322 6.28 1.65 -19.57
C MET A 322 6.80 3.06 -19.82
N VAL A 323 8.06 3.28 -19.52
CA VAL A 323 8.81 4.48 -19.86
C VAL A 323 10.00 4.08 -20.72
N GLY A 324 10.19 4.75 -21.80
CA GLY A 324 11.37 4.63 -22.65
C GLY A 324 11.89 6.01 -23.06
N SER A 325 12.92 6.06 -23.87
CA SER A 325 13.45 7.34 -24.37
C SER A 325 13.55 7.38 -25.89
N ALA A 326 13.20 8.53 -26.45
CA ALA A 326 13.46 8.90 -27.85
C ALA A 326 13.85 10.37 -27.91
N ASP A 327 14.82 10.72 -28.75
CA ASP A 327 15.28 12.09 -28.98
C ASP A 327 15.62 12.88 -27.70
N GLY A 328 16.18 12.18 -26.70
CA GLY A 328 16.52 12.77 -25.41
C GLY A 328 15.34 13.07 -24.50
N GLN A 329 14.14 12.60 -24.83
CA GLN A 329 12.92 12.78 -24.06
C GLN A 329 12.38 11.45 -23.55
N ALA A 330 11.75 11.47 -22.37
CA ALA A 330 10.99 10.32 -21.87
C ALA A 330 9.68 10.20 -22.64
N LYS A 331 9.34 8.97 -23.01
CA LYS A 331 8.08 8.59 -23.64
C LYS A 331 7.35 7.62 -22.72
N VAL A 332 6.14 7.97 -22.32
CA VAL A 332 5.35 7.18 -21.38
C VAL A 332 4.23 6.46 -22.12
N TRP A 333 4.13 5.17 -21.91
CA TRP A 333 3.14 4.32 -22.53
C TRP A 333 2.42 3.46 -21.51
N LYS A 334 1.17 3.19 -21.76
CA LYS A 334 0.32 2.35 -20.91
C LYS A 334 -0.33 1.24 -21.72
N ARG A 335 -0.36 0.05 -21.14
CA ARG A 335 -1.10 -1.11 -21.65
C ARG A 335 -2.09 -1.59 -20.58
N VAL A 336 -3.33 -1.82 -20.96
CA VAL A 336 -4.29 -2.53 -20.10
C VAL A 336 -4.42 -3.95 -20.65
N VAL A 337 -4.22 -4.94 -19.78
CA VAL A 337 -4.30 -6.36 -20.12
C VAL A 337 -5.53 -6.94 -19.44
N ASP A 338 -6.43 -7.51 -20.22
CA ASP A 338 -7.50 -8.35 -19.69
C ASP A 338 -6.95 -9.76 -19.47
N LEU A 339 -6.80 -10.14 -18.20
CA LEU A 339 -6.27 -11.44 -17.81
C LEU A 339 -7.22 -12.61 -18.14
N THR A 340 -8.46 -12.32 -18.50
CA THR A 340 -9.44 -13.31 -18.98
C THR A 340 -9.31 -13.57 -20.47
N GLY A 341 -8.60 -12.70 -21.20
CA GLY A 341 -8.36 -12.82 -22.63
C GLY A 341 -9.53 -12.46 -23.55
N HIS A 342 -10.60 -11.80 -23.01
CA HIS A 342 -11.74 -11.40 -23.81
C HIS A 342 -11.50 -10.10 -24.58
N GLU A 343 -10.70 -9.19 -24.05
CA GLU A 343 -10.46 -7.86 -24.61
C GLU A 343 -8.98 -7.63 -24.90
N ASN A 344 -8.68 -6.94 -26.00
CA ASN A 344 -7.33 -6.49 -26.34
C ASN A 344 -7.33 -4.98 -26.58
N PHE A 345 -6.80 -4.19 -25.62
CA PHE A 345 -6.87 -2.73 -25.62
C PHE A 345 -5.75 -2.04 -26.41
N GLY A 346 -4.68 -2.73 -26.77
CA GLY A 346 -3.49 -2.11 -27.37
C GLY A 346 -2.65 -1.28 -26.39
N TRP A 347 -1.65 -0.58 -26.92
CA TRP A 347 -0.79 0.35 -26.16
C TRP A 347 -1.23 1.78 -26.42
N PHE A 348 -1.27 2.58 -25.35
CA PHE A 348 -1.67 3.99 -25.37
C PHE A 348 -0.50 4.88 -25.00
N TYR A 349 -0.21 5.85 -25.84
CA TYR A 349 0.75 6.91 -25.55
C TYR A 349 0.17 7.90 -24.54
N LEU A 350 0.97 8.32 -23.57
CA LEU A 350 0.63 9.35 -22.61
C LEU A 350 1.50 10.60 -22.88
N PRO A 351 1.04 11.52 -23.73
CA PRO A 351 1.80 12.70 -24.06
C PRO A 351 1.98 13.60 -22.84
N ALA A 352 3.12 14.28 -22.77
CA ALA A 352 3.28 15.37 -21.83
C ALA A 352 2.38 16.53 -22.28
N GLU A 353 1.41 16.93 -21.45
CA GLU A 353 0.55 18.07 -21.72
C GLU A 353 1.34 19.38 -21.59
N ASP A 354 1.09 20.38 -22.44
CA ASP A 354 1.80 21.67 -22.46
C ASP A 354 1.77 22.42 -21.10
N LYS A 355 0.75 22.18 -20.29
CA LYS A 355 0.57 22.79 -18.98
C LYS A 355 0.98 21.91 -17.81
N ASN A 356 1.49 20.72 -18.08
CA ASN A 356 1.95 19.82 -17.03
C ASN A 356 3.28 20.32 -16.45
N PRO A 357 3.32 20.78 -15.18
CA PRO A 357 4.55 21.26 -14.57
C PRO A 357 5.52 20.12 -14.20
N TYR A 358 5.07 18.86 -14.27
CA TYR A 358 5.80 17.67 -13.87
C TYR A 358 5.75 16.59 -14.95
N PRO A 359 6.31 16.82 -16.15
CA PRO A 359 6.41 15.77 -17.17
C PRO A 359 7.34 14.66 -16.71
N CYS A 360 7.25 13.50 -17.36
CA CYS A 360 8.16 12.38 -17.05
C CYS A 360 9.63 12.79 -17.33
N PRO A 361 10.52 12.64 -16.33
CA PRO A 361 11.93 12.96 -16.53
C PRO A 361 12.62 11.86 -17.37
N ASN A 362 13.58 12.27 -18.22
CA ASN A 362 14.46 11.33 -18.89
C ASN A 362 15.65 11.00 -17.98
N LEU A 363 15.59 9.86 -17.29
CA LEU A 363 16.62 9.42 -16.36
C LEU A 363 17.52 8.36 -17.01
N GLN A 364 18.80 8.40 -16.67
CA GLN A 364 19.75 7.34 -16.98
C GLN A 364 19.68 6.26 -15.89
N ASN A 365 20.01 5.01 -16.23
CA ASN A 365 19.96 3.87 -15.30
C ASN A 365 18.61 3.78 -14.56
N ALA A 366 17.52 4.09 -15.25
CA ALA A 366 16.21 4.16 -14.66
C ALA A 366 15.72 2.79 -14.17
N ALA A 367 14.92 2.80 -13.11
CA ALA A 367 14.08 1.69 -12.67
C ALA A 367 12.67 2.23 -12.41
N LEU A 368 11.67 1.52 -12.91
CA LEU A 368 10.26 1.81 -12.71
C LEU A 368 9.64 0.69 -11.87
N MET A 369 8.88 1.06 -10.85
CA MET A 369 8.20 0.11 -9.98
C MET A 369 6.83 0.62 -9.58
N THR A 370 5.92 -0.30 -9.31
CA THR A 370 4.65 0.03 -8.68
C THR A 370 4.85 0.20 -7.18
N TYR A 371 4.23 1.22 -6.62
CA TYR A 371 4.31 1.50 -5.20
C TYR A 371 3.04 2.14 -4.68
N ASP A 372 2.51 1.60 -3.57
CA ASP A 372 1.26 2.06 -2.97
C ASP A 372 0.12 2.13 -4.02
N THR A 373 -0.33 3.34 -4.35
CA THR A 373 -1.42 3.58 -5.30
C THR A 373 -0.93 4.04 -6.67
N GLY A 374 0.38 4.15 -6.86
CA GLY A 374 0.98 4.71 -8.05
C GLY A 374 2.25 4.01 -8.49
N SER A 375 3.17 4.77 -9.05
CA SER A 375 4.46 4.30 -9.54
C SER A 375 5.60 5.19 -9.08
N LEU A 376 6.76 4.59 -8.89
CA LEU A 376 8.02 5.29 -8.62
C LEU A 376 8.97 5.08 -9.80
N LEU A 377 9.58 6.16 -10.23
CA LEU A 377 10.67 6.18 -11.21
C LEU A 377 11.93 6.71 -10.52
N VAL A 378 12.98 5.92 -10.50
CA VAL A 378 14.28 6.29 -9.93
C VAL A 378 15.36 6.12 -10.97
N GLY A 379 16.39 6.96 -10.92
CA GLY A 379 17.51 6.90 -11.84
C GLY A 379 18.48 8.07 -11.63
N ASN A 380 19.44 8.21 -12.54
CA ASN A 380 20.39 9.31 -12.50
C ASN A 380 19.93 10.42 -13.46
N THR A 381 19.98 11.68 -13.02
CA THR A 381 19.78 12.85 -13.88
C THR A 381 20.93 13.00 -14.86
N ALA A 382 20.82 13.90 -15.83
CA ALA A 382 21.90 14.20 -16.78
C ALA A 382 23.19 14.67 -16.08
N GLU A 383 23.06 15.28 -14.89
CA GLU A 383 24.21 15.71 -14.06
C GLU A 383 24.75 14.56 -13.17
N GLY A 384 24.25 13.33 -13.35
CA GLY A 384 24.68 12.13 -12.59
C GLY A 384 24.14 12.04 -11.16
N ARG A 385 23.20 12.91 -10.75
CA ARG A 385 22.60 12.85 -9.42
C ARG A 385 21.48 11.82 -9.38
N LEU A 386 21.39 11.07 -8.28
CA LEU A 386 20.28 10.17 -8.02
C LEU A 386 19.01 11.00 -7.77
N ALA A 387 17.91 10.63 -8.44
CA ALA A 387 16.63 11.27 -8.33
C ALA A 387 15.50 10.24 -8.28
N LEU A 388 14.42 10.55 -7.53
CA LEU A 388 13.23 9.75 -7.41
C LEU A 388 12.01 10.61 -7.68
N TYR A 389 11.12 10.08 -8.50
CA TYR A 389 9.85 10.72 -8.87
C TYR A 389 8.68 9.79 -8.60
N GLN A 390 7.57 10.36 -8.21
CA GLN A 390 6.33 9.63 -7.96
C GLN A 390 5.24 10.08 -8.94
N SER A 391 4.52 9.11 -9.49
CA SER A 391 3.29 9.33 -10.22
C SER A 391 2.12 8.64 -9.50
N SER A 392 1.05 9.38 -9.22
CA SER A 392 -0.19 8.88 -8.63
C SER A 392 -1.36 8.84 -9.62
N ASP A 393 -1.13 9.24 -10.87
CA ASP A 393 -2.14 9.41 -11.93
C ASP A 393 -1.87 8.54 -13.17
N ASN A 394 -1.29 7.37 -12.94
CA ASN A 394 -0.95 6.37 -13.98
C ASN A 394 0.08 6.88 -15.01
N GLY A 395 1.08 7.64 -14.57
CA GLY A 395 2.21 8.04 -15.43
C GLY A 395 2.05 9.37 -16.14
N ARG A 396 0.99 10.16 -15.87
CA ARG A 396 0.79 11.47 -16.51
C ARG A 396 1.63 12.56 -15.90
N THR A 397 1.67 12.61 -14.55
CA THR A 397 2.53 13.57 -13.83
C THR A 397 3.53 12.84 -12.94
N TRP A 398 4.73 13.42 -12.82
CA TRP A 398 5.85 12.85 -12.07
C TRP A 398 6.42 13.88 -11.10
N VAL A 399 5.94 13.81 -9.86
CA VAL A 399 6.30 14.77 -8.83
C VAL A 399 7.67 14.43 -8.25
N PRO A 400 8.67 15.34 -8.34
CA PRO A 400 9.97 15.15 -7.69
C PRO A 400 9.80 15.28 -6.17
N ASP A 401 10.68 14.65 -5.42
CA ASP A 401 10.82 14.80 -3.96
C ASP A 401 9.54 14.49 -3.15
N ALA A 402 8.53 13.87 -3.77
CA ALA A 402 7.39 13.33 -3.04
C ALA A 402 7.84 12.32 -1.96
N ILE A 403 8.94 11.62 -2.24
CA ILE A 403 9.71 10.81 -1.30
C ILE A 403 11.13 11.34 -1.33
N THR A 404 11.54 12.01 -0.24
CA THR A 404 12.89 12.59 -0.13
C THR A 404 13.94 11.50 0.07
N LEU A 405 14.95 11.47 -0.79
CA LEU A 405 16.10 10.59 -0.63
C LEU A 405 17.02 11.08 0.49
N PRO A 406 17.58 10.19 1.33
CA PRO A 406 18.57 10.57 2.33
C PRO A 406 19.81 11.23 1.69
N ALA A 407 20.36 12.26 2.34
CA ALA A 407 21.52 12.99 1.84
C ALA A 407 22.77 12.11 1.62
N GLY A 408 22.87 10.97 2.33
CA GLY A 408 23.96 10.00 2.16
C GLY A 408 23.72 8.94 1.09
N MET A 409 22.55 8.94 0.44
CA MET A 409 22.24 7.99 -0.63
C MET A 409 22.80 8.50 -1.97
N THR A 410 23.91 7.93 -2.40
CA THR A 410 24.60 8.31 -3.63
C THR A 410 24.99 7.08 -4.43
N GLY A 411 25.03 7.20 -5.76
CA GLY A 411 25.44 6.12 -6.65
C GLY A 411 25.65 6.60 -8.08
N THR A 412 26.64 6.04 -8.77
CA THR A 412 26.88 6.29 -10.19
C THR A 412 25.88 5.56 -11.08
N THR A 413 25.31 4.48 -10.55
CA THR A 413 24.20 3.75 -11.12
C THR A 413 23.27 3.29 -9.97
N VAL A 414 22.04 2.94 -10.29
CA VAL A 414 21.06 2.47 -9.32
C VAL A 414 20.25 1.35 -9.91
N ALA A 415 19.89 0.39 -9.05
CA ALA A 415 18.86 -0.60 -9.32
C ALA A 415 17.85 -0.59 -8.19
N ALA A 416 16.56 -0.71 -8.51
CA ALA A 416 15.51 -0.66 -7.50
C ALA A 416 14.37 -1.64 -7.83
N ALA A 417 13.74 -2.14 -6.78
CA ALA A 417 12.53 -2.97 -6.83
C ALA A 417 11.75 -2.86 -5.53
N THR A 418 10.49 -3.27 -5.55
CA THR A 418 9.63 -3.41 -4.37
C THR A 418 9.54 -4.87 -3.94
N ASP A 419 9.36 -5.11 -2.63
CA ASP A 419 9.06 -6.43 -2.09
C ASP A 419 7.59 -6.58 -1.65
N ASP A 420 7.22 -7.77 -1.18
CA ASP A 420 5.86 -8.09 -0.74
C ASP A 420 5.45 -7.38 0.57
N ASP A 421 6.44 -6.95 1.36
CA ASP A 421 6.24 -6.15 2.58
C ASP A 421 6.18 -4.64 2.30
N HIS A 422 6.06 -4.28 1.00
CA HIS A 422 6.02 -2.89 0.51
C HIS A 422 7.27 -2.07 0.78
N TYR A 423 8.43 -2.70 0.98
CA TYR A 423 9.69 -1.96 0.98
C TYR A 423 10.15 -1.68 -0.45
N VAL A 424 10.58 -0.45 -0.67
CA VAL A 424 11.38 -0.05 -1.83
C VAL A 424 12.83 -0.34 -1.49
N TRP A 425 13.46 -1.21 -2.26
CA TRP A 425 14.89 -1.51 -2.19
C TRP A 425 15.63 -0.68 -3.22
N MET A 426 16.74 -0.08 -2.81
CA MET A 426 17.63 0.66 -3.69
C MET A 426 19.07 0.21 -3.48
N ILE A 427 19.68 -0.23 -4.56
CA ILE A 427 21.07 -0.68 -4.62
C ILE A 427 21.86 0.39 -5.38
N CYS A 428 22.83 0.99 -4.70
CA CYS A 428 23.62 2.08 -5.24
C CYS A 428 24.96 1.56 -5.76
N GLY A 429 25.14 1.51 -7.08
CA GLY A 429 26.42 1.18 -7.69
C GLY A 429 27.44 2.29 -7.47
N GLY A 430 28.72 1.95 -7.45
CA GLY A 430 29.81 2.87 -7.08
C GLY A 430 30.03 3.00 -5.58
N SER A 431 28.97 3.20 -4.77
CA SER A 431 29.07 3.19 -3.30
C SER A 431 28.93 1.80 -2.68
N GLY A 432 28.21 0.91 -3.32
CA GLY A 432 27.87 -0.42 -2.79
C GLY A 432 26.89 -0.40 -1.63
N ASP A 433 26.12 0.69 -1.50
CA ASP A 433 25.14 0.87 -0.45
C ASP A 433 23.80 0.22 -0.79
N VAL A 434 23.21 -0.39 0.23
CA VAL A 434 21.88 -1.00 0.15
C VAL A 434 20.94 -0.25 1.08
N TRP A 435 19.90 0.30 0.52
CA TRP A 435 18.86 1.02 1.24
C TRP A 435 17.53 0.33 1.07
N ARG A 436 16.72 0.39 2.10
CA ARG A 436 15.29 0.07 1.98
C ARG A 436 14.46 1.15 2.65
N GLY A 437 13.29 1.41 2.10
CA GLY A 437 12.37 2.39 2.66
C GLY A 437 10.93 2.01 2.42
N ARG A 438 10.04 2.52 3.30
CA ARG A 438 8.61 2.24 3.22
C ARG A 438 7.79 3.40 3.80
N LEU A 439 6.61 3.64 3.24
CA LEU A 439 5.58 4.43 3.91
C LEU A 439 5.10 3.70 5.17
N ASN A 440 5.06 4.40 6.29
CA ASN A 440 4.72 3.79 7.58
C ASN A 440 3.40 3.02 7.55
N ARG A 441 2.35 3.60 6.95
CA ARG A 441 1.02 2.97 6.86
C ARG A 441 0.99 1.64 6.11
N LEU A 442 1.91 1.39 5.20
CA LEU A 442 1.99 0.12 4.48
C LEU A 442 2.57 -1.01 5.34
N GLY A 443 3.17 -0.66 6.49
CA GLY A 443 3.65 -1.63 7.48
C GLY A 443 2.67 -1.93 8.60
N TRP A 444 1.54 -1.25 8.67
CA TRP A 444 0.60 -1.38 9.79
C TRP A 444 -0.32 -2.61 9.70
N ALA A 445 -0.51 -3.17 8.52
CA ALA A 445 -1.38 -4.34 8.33
C ALA A 445 -0.92 -5.59 9.13
N ASN A 446 0.32 -5.60 9.61
CA ASN A 446 0.95 -6.70 10.34
C ASN A 446 1.21 -6.35 11.83
N GLN A 447 0.56 -5.31 12.38
CA GLN A 447 0.70 -4.92 13.80
C GLN A 447 -0.42 -5.45 14.67
#